data_1e57abd7e80d4fbaa45b7b9c5d904711
#
_entry.id   1e57abd7e80d4fbaa45b7b9c5d904711
#
_cell.length_a   1.000
_cell.length_b   1.000
_cell.length_c   1.000
_cell.angle_alpha   90.00
_cell.angle_beta   90.00
_cell.angle_gamma   90.00
#
_symmetry.space_group_name_H-M   'P 1'
#
loop_
_entity.id
_entity.type
_entity.pdbx_description
1 polymer ?
#
loop_
_entity_poly.entity_id
_entity_poly.type
_entity_poly.pdbx_seq_one_letter_code
_entity_poly.pdbx_strand_id
1 'polypeptide(L)'
;MAIASIERVRRDECGRLSGFQRPLVSRHIREIRDYLERPDSVMPNAIVLAFTDGIRVTNDAGTYVEIEVDVSKGPVGFVVDGQQRLSAMAGLPGRDFQLLVSALICDTPEELRRQFILVNNTSPLPKSLIYELLPAVDGLPKRLTSRARAARVVELLNFDARSSLRGQIKQHTNPLGIIGDTALQKMVMNSLSDGYCRMVIEREDGEEKSFLAISEFFAAVQDVFKSAWVGHTPRTSRLVHSAGIISMGYVMDQLCETGRPLAPLFKLGLKKLEGRTAWTAGQGQWNFQSGIRPWNAIQNLYGDIHVLSDYLTRIIRKDFTAARLSAECDA
;
A
#
# COMPACT_ATOMS: atom_id res chain seq x y z
N MET A 1 12.50 -22.54 21.91
CA MET A 1 12.81 -23.39 20.75
C MET A 1 13.94 -24.32 21.17
N ALA A 2 13.70 -25.61 21.17
CA ALA A 2 14.72 -26.57 21.63
C ALA A 2 15.74 -26.89 20.53
N ILE A 3 15.39 -26.83 19.26
CA ILE A 3 16.18 -27.36 18.14
C ILE A 3 17.01 -26.28 17.44
N ALA A 4 16.51 -25.06 17.32
CA ALA A 4 17.17 -24.01 16.55
C ALA A 4 17.16 -22.65 17.26
N SER A 5 18.20 -21.86 17.02
CA SER A 5 18.39 -20.50 17.56
C SER A 5 18.18 -19.43 16.50
N ILE A 6 17.91 -18.20 16.98
CA ILE A 6 17.85 -17.01 16.15
C ILE A 6 19.12 -16.18 16.43
N GLU A 7 20.07 -16.18 15.52
CA GLU A 7 21.30 -15.42 15.64
C GLU A 7 21.24 -14.09 14.89
N ARG A 8 21.19 -12.99 15.63
CA ARG A 8 21.20 -11.64 15.06
C ARG A 8 22.59 -11.27 14.56
N VAL A 9 22.62 -10.54 13.44
CA VAL A 9 23.88 -9.99 12.92
C VAL A 9 24.49 -9.04 13.95
N ARG A 10 25.77 -9.25 14.25
CA ARG A 10 26.59 -8.42 15.15
C ARG A 10 28.04 -8.47 14.69
N ARG A 11 28.84 -7.52 15.16
CA ARG A 11 30.30 -7.57 15.01
C ARG A 11 30.94 -7.87 16.36
N ASP A 12 31.93 -8.74 16.34
CA ASP A 12 32.76 -9.02 17.53
C ASP A 12 33.77 -7.89 17.78
N GLU A 13 34.53 -7.97 18.85
CA GLU A 13 35.55 -6.99 19.23
C GLU A 13 36.66 -6.84 18.16
N CYS A 14 36.85 -7.84 17.31
CA CYS A 14 37.79 -7.80 16.17
C CYS A 14 37.13 -7.28 14.89
N GLY A 15 35.87 -6.79 14.93
CA GLY A 15 35.14 -6.30 13.78
C GLY A 15 34.62 -7.37 12.83
N ARG A 16 34.72 -8.67 13.16
CA ARG A 16 34.23 -9.78 12.34
C ARG A 16 32.72 -9.90 12.46
N LEU A 17 32.07 -10.17 11.33
CA LEU A 17 30.62 -10.36 11.29
C LEU A 17 30.25 -11.72 11.87
N SER A 18 29.37 -11.74 12.88
CA SER A 18 28.77 -12.94 13.42
C SER A 18 27.24 -12.85 13.37
N GLY A 19 26.56 -14.00 13.29
CA GLY A 19 25.15 -14.06 13.03
C GLY A 19 24.79 -13.54 11.61
N PHE A 20 23.53 -13.63 11.23
CA PHE A 20 23.08 -13.25 9.89
C PHE A 20 21.66 -12.70 9.87
N GLN A 21 20.92 -12.73 10.97
CA GLN A 21 19.53 -12.31 10.96
C GLN A 21 19.36 -10.84 11.33
N ARG A 22 18.39 -10.20 10.65
CA ARG A 22 17.96 -8.84 10.95
C ARG A 22 17.22 -8.78 12.30
N PRO A 23 17.16 -7.58 12.94
CA PRO A 23 16.32 -7.37 14.11
C PRO A 23 14.86 -7.72 13.86
N LEU A 24 14.18 -8.22 14.89
CA LEU A 24 12.76 -8.50 14.86
C LEU A 24 11.95 -7.22 14.72
N VAL A 25 10.91 -7.24 13.89
CA VAL A 25 10.01 -6.10 13.71
C VAL A 25 8.75 -6.33 14.55
N SER A 26 8.68 -5.69 15.73
CA SER A 26 7.61 -5.89 16.71
C SER A 26 6.20 -5.71 16.14
N ARG A 27 6.00 -4.76 15.23
CA ARG A 27 4.72 -4.56 14.55
C ARG A 27 4.33 -5.77 13.72
N HIS A 28 5.26 -6.30 12.93
CA HIS A 28 5.01 -7.44 12.06
C HIS A 28 4.73 -8.71 12.84
N ILE A 29 5.45 -8.94 13.94
CA ILE A 29 5.20 -10.07 14.85
C ILE A 29 3.79 -9.98 15.43
N ARG A 30 3.33 -8.79 15.81
CA ARG A 30 1.97 -8.57 16.32
C ARG A 30 0.91 -8.89 15.27
N GLU A 31 1.09 -8.42 14.04
CA GLU A 31 0.19 -8.71 12.92
C GLU A 31 0.07 -10.22 12.64
N ILE A 32 1.19 -10.95 12.71
CA ILE A 32 1.20 -12.41 12.56
C ILE A 32 0.48 -13.08 13.74
N ARG A 33 0.69 -12.62 14.97
CA ARG A 33 0.02 -13.13 16.16
C ARG A 33 -1.49 -12.96 16.07
N ASP A 34 -1.96 -11.74 15.73
CA ASP A 34 -3.38 -11.44 15.57
C ASP A 34 -4.04 -12.34 14.49
N TYR A 35 -3.29 -12.69 13.44
CA TYR A 35 -3.74 -13.65 12.44
C TYR A 35 -3.81 -15.07 13.00
N LEU A 36 -2.78 -15.51 13.75
CA LEU A 36 -2.70 -16.86 14.30
C LEU A 36 -3.72 -17.11 15.43
N GLU A 37 -4.26 -16.09 16.06
CA GLU A 37 -5.35 -16.18 17.05
C GLU A 37 -6.68 -16.63 16.41
N ARG A 38 -6.83 -16.52 15.10
CA ARG A 38 -8.04 -16.95 14.40
C ARG A 38 -8.14 -18.48 14.33
N PRO A 39 -9.37 -19.03 14.40
CA PRO A 39 -9.60 -20.47 14.32
C PRO A 39 -9.19 -21.09 12.98
N ASP A 40 -9.31 -20.32 11.91
CA ASP A 40 -9.06 -20.68 10.52
C ASP A 40 -7.64 -20.33 10.04
N SER A 41 -6.76 -19.95 10.96
CA SER A 41 -5.39 -19.55 10.60
C SER A 41 -4.58 -20.73 10.05
N VAL A 42 -3.95 -20.52 8.90
CA VAL A 42 -3.10 -21.49 8.21
C VAL A 42 -1.69 -20.92 8.06
N MET A 43 -0.67 -21.78 8.24
CA MET A 43 0.73 -21.42 8.06
C MET A 43 1.31 -22.14 6.83
N PRO A 44 1.07 -21.64 5.60
CA PRO A 44 1.40 -22.37 4.37
C PRO A 44 2.90 -22.41 4.07
N ASN A 45 3.66 -21.43 4.56
CA ASN A 45 5.08 -21.33 4.26
C ASN A 45 5.92 -22.11 5.29
N ALA A 46 6.81 -22.97 4.82
CA ALA A 46 7.75 -23.69 5.67
C ALA A 46 8.63 -22.73 6.49
N ILE A 47 8.97 -23.16 7.69
CA ILE A 47 10.09 -22.60 8.44
C ILE A 47 11.36 -23.24 7.88
N VAL A 48 12.38 -22.44 7.57
CA VAL A 48 13.65 -22.97 7.06
C VAL A 48 14.67 -22.97 8.20
N LEU A 49 15.15 -24.15 8.53
CA LEU A 49 16.21 -24.38 9.49
C LEU A 49 17.46 -24.82 8.77
N ALA A 50 18.64 -24.50 9.30
CA ALA A 50 19.91 -25.02 8.82
C ALA A 50 20.72 -25.57 9.98
N PHE A 51 21.43 -26.64 9.72
CA PHE A 51 22.28 -27.35 10.68
C PHE A 51 23.68 -27.49 10.10
N THR A 52 24.68 -27.22 10.92
CA THR A 52 26.10 -27.47 10.58
C THR A 52 26.69 -28.60 11.40
N ASP A 53 26.00 -29.04 12.45
CA ASP A 53 26.40 -30.15 13.34
C ASP A 53 25.16 -30.63 14.13
N GLY A 54 25.33 -31.71 14.94
CA GLY A 54 24.32 -32.19 15.88
C GLY A 54 23.10 -32.88 15.26
N ILE A 55 23.18 -33.25 13.98
CA ILE A 55 22.13 -33.98 13.25
C ILE A 55 22.67 -35.26 12.66
N ARG A 56 21.92 -36.36 12.80
CA ARG A 56 22.27 -37.68 12.24
C ARG A 56 21.06 -38.29 11.55
N VAL A 57 21.31 -38.93 10.43
CA VAL A 57 20.34 -39.83 9.79
C VAL A 57 20.48 -41.20 10.46
N THR A 58 19.41 -41.67 11.09
CA THR A 58 19.40 -42.94 11.83
C THR A 58 18.74 -44.07 11.06
N ASN A 59 17.78 -43.74 10.20
CA ASN A 59 17.11 -44.72 9.36
C ASN A 59 16.73 -44.06 8.02
N ASP A 60 17.03 -44.76 6.92
CA ASP A 60 16.63 -44.36 5.57
C ASP A 60 15.77 -45.49 4.96
N ALA A 61 14.45 -45.29 4.99
CA ALA A 61 13.47 -46.23 4.43
C ALA A 61 13.09 -45.88 2.96
N GLY A 62 13.82 -44.96 2.31
CA GLY A 62 13.63 -44.56 0.92
C GLY A 62 12.46 -43.59 0.69
N THR A 63 11.35 -43.72 1.42
CA THR A 63 10.18 -42.82 1.36
C THR A 63 10.22 -41.73 2.44
N TYR A 64 10.85 -42.04 3.54
CA TYR A 64 11.08 -41.13 4.66
C TYR A 64 12.40 -41.46 5.34
N VAL A 65 12.95 -40.51 6.05
CA VAL A 65 14.21 -40.60 6.78
C VAL A 65 13.94 -40.22 8.23
N GLU A 66 14.46 -41.03 9.17
CA GLU A 66 14.52 -40.66 10.57
C GLU A 66 15.80 -39.87 10.85
N ILE A 67 15.63 -38.73 11.49
CA ILE A 67 16.72 -37.86 11.89
C ILE A 67 16.74 -37.69 13.41
N GLU A 68 17.92 -37.88 14.00
CA GLU A 68 18.17 -37.58 15.41
C GLU A 68 18.85 -36.21 15.53
N VAL A 69 18.34 -35.38 16.42
CA VAL A 69 18.89 -34.05 16.69
C VAL A 69 19.39 -34.01 18.13
N ASP A 70 20.70 -33.90 18.33
CA ASP A 70 21.32 -33.82 19.64
C ASP A 70 21.26 -32.42 20.20
N VAL A 71 20.31 -32.18 21.10
CA VAL A 71 20.11 -30.89 21.79
C VAL A 71 20.71 -30.86 23.20
N SER A 72 21.55 -31.84 23.56
CA SER A 72 22.14 -31.95 24.90
C SER A 72 23.00 -30.75 25.30
N LYS A 73 23.59 -30.07 24.31
CA LYS A 73 24.39 -28.85 24.48
C LYS A 73 23.64 -27.54 24.11
N GLY A 74 22.34 -27.64 23.90
CA GLY A 74 21.47 -26.52 23.47
C GLY A 74 21.06 -26.63 22.00
N PRO A 75 20.44 -25.56 21.42
CA PRO A 75 20.01 -25.57 20.04
C PRO A 75 21.19 -25.70 19.07
N VAL A 76 21.14 -26.67 18.16
CA VAL A 76 22.20 -26.95 17.17
C VAL A 76 21.89 -26.39 15.79
N GLY A 77 20.62 -26.08 15.53
CA GLY A 77 20.19 -25.48 14.26
C GLY A 77 20.09 -23.95 14.32
N PHE A 78 20.02 -23.37 13.16
CA PHE A 78 19.79 -21.93 12.96
C PHE A 78 18.51 -21.70 12.17
N VAL A 79 17.70 -20.71 12.58
CA VAL A 79 16.54 -20.30 11.80
C VAL A 79 17.01 -19.46 10.60
N VAL A 80 16.84 -19.97 9.39
CA VAL A 80 17.19 -19.28 8.15
C VAL A 80 16.06 -18.38 7.67
N ASP A 81 14.82 -18.91 7.65
CA ASP A 81 13.61 -18.13 7.41
C ASP A 81 12.52 -18.51 8.41
N GLY A 82 11.61 -17.55 8.66
CA GLY A 82 10.47 -17.72 9.55
C GLY A 82 10.69 -17.23 10.98
N GLN A 83 11.77 -16.50 11.29
CA GLN A 83 12.06 -15.98 12.63
C GLN A 83 10.89 -15.18 13.24
N GLN A 84 10.21 -14.35 12.45
CA GLN A 84 9.09 -13.54 12.94
C GLN A 84 7.84 -14.38 13.21
N ARG A 85 7.62 -15.43 12.40
CA ARG A 85 6.55 -16.42 12.59
C ARG A 85 6.76 -17.20 13.87
N LEU A 86 7.95 -17.73 14.08
CA LEU A 86 8.31 -18.42 15.33
C LEU A 86 8.19 -17.50 16.56
N SER A 87 8.62 -16.25 16.44
CA SER A 87 8.47 -15.28 17.53
C SER A 87 7.01 -14.93 17.83
N ALA A 88 6.16 -14.90 16.81
CA ALA A 88 4.72 -14.67 16.98
C ALA A 88 4.05 -15.86 17.69
N MET A 89 4.37 -17.10 17.28
CA MET A 89 3.87 -18.33 17.92
C MET A 89 4.33 -18.50 19.35
N ALA A 90 5.58 -18.15 19.66
CA ALA A 90 6.10 -18.17 21.02
C ALA A 90 5.33 -17.22 21.96
N GLY A 91 4.66 -16.21 21.43
CA GLY A 91 3.79 -15.31 22.16
C GLY A 91 2.34 -15.80 22.35
N LEU A 92 2.03 -17.04 21.95
CA LEU A 92 0.70 -17.68 22.08
C LEU A 92 0.81 -18.96 22.93
N PRO A 93 0.99 -18.84 24.23
CA PRO A 93 1.12 -19.99 25.12
C PRO A 93 -0.18 -20.83 25.13
N GLY A 94 -0.03 -22.15 25.18
CA GLY A 94 -1.16 -23.09 25.22
C GLY A 94 -1.80 -23.38 23.84
N ARG A 95 -1.18 -22.95 22.73
CA ARG A 95 -1.58 -23.36 21.38
C ARG A 95 -0.48 -24.16 20.69
N ASP A 96 -0.84 -25.28 20.14
CA ASP A 96 0.03 -26.09 19.29
C ASP A 96 -0.16 -25.74 17.82
N PHE A 97 0.94 -25.65 17.08
CA PHE A 97 0.95 -25.34 15.66
C PHE A 97 1.61 -26.46 14.87
N GLN A 98 0.94 -26.95 13.86
CA GLN A 98 1.56 -27.82 12.86
C GLN A 98 2.32 -26.96 11.86
N LEU A 99 3.60 -27.23 11.67
CA LEU A 99 4.49 -26.46 10.82
C LEU A 99 5.15 -27.38 9.78
N LEU A 100 5.21 -26.89 8.56
CA LEU A 100 6.15 -27.40 7.57
C LEU A 100 7.54 -26.87 7.91
N VAL A 101 8.53 -27.74 7.94
CA VAL A 101 9.92 -27.39 8.18
C VAL A 101 10.77 -27.90 7.02
N SER A 102 11.55 -27.01 6.41
CA SER A 102 12.63 -27.38 5.51
C SER A 102 13.94 -27.37 6.28
N ALA A 103 14.60 -28.49 6.36
CA ALA A 103 15.90 -28.62 7.03
C ALA A 103 17.03 -28.66 5.98
N LEU A 104 17.99 -27.74 6.10
CA LEU A 104 19.21 -27.71 5.31
C LEU A 104 20.35 -28.25 6.16
N ILE A 105 21.07 -29.19 5.65
CA ILE A 105 22.33 -29.70 6.26
C ILE A 105 23.45 -29.02 5.49
N CYS A 106 24.29 -28.27 6.18
CA CYS A 106 25.39 -27.49 5.61
C CYS A 106 26.70 -28.02 6.20
N ASP A 107 27.68 -28.27 5.36
CA ASP A 107 29.00 -28.78 5.79
C ASP A 107 29.81 -27.67 6.49
N THR A 108 29.55 -26.42 6.17
CA THR A 108 30.30 -25.28 6.72
C THR A 108 29.43 -24.09 7.07
N PRO A 109 29.88 -23.20 7.99
CA PRO A 109 29.19 -21.94 8.27
C PRO A 109 29.10 -21.01 7.06
N GLU A 110 30.02 -21.11 6.12
CA GLU A 110 30.03 -20.33 4.86
C GLU A 110 28.87 -20.77 3.97
N GLU A 111 28.65 -22.06 3.87
CA GLU A 111 27.52 -22.61 3.12
C GLU A 111 26.20 -22.20 3.76
N LEU A 112 26.08 -22.25 5.08
CA LEU A 112 24.92 -21.77 5.80
C LEU A 112 24.63 -20.30 5.48
N ARG A 113 25.64 -19.41 5.48
CA ARG A 113 25.47 -18.01 5.10
C ARG A 113 25.04 -17.85 3.64
N ARG A 114 25.59 -18.66 2.75
CA ARG A 114 25.20 -18.69 1.34
C ARG A 114 23.73 -19.08 1.19
N GLN A 115 23.28 -20.13 1.84
CA GLN A 115 21.88 -20.57 1.81
C GLN A 115 20.96 -19.51 2.42
N PHE A 116 21.35 -18.89 3.53
CA PHE A 116 20.61 -17.77 4.11
C PHE A 116 20.41 -16.63 3.10
N ILE A 117 21.45 -16.22 2.38
CA ILE A 117 21.36 -15.17 1.36
C ILE A 117 20.42 -15.60 0.23
N LEU A 118 20.55 -16.81 -0.28
CA LEU A 118 19.74 -17.31 -1.39
C LEU A 118 18.26 -17.40 -1.02
N VAL A 119 17.92 -17.96 0.14
CA VAL A 119 16.54 -18.10 0.62
C VAL A 119 15.88 -16.73 0.85
N ASN A 120 16.64 -15.75 1.36
CA ASN A 120 16.12 -14.43 1.68
C ASN A 120 16.22 -13.42 0.52
N ASN A 121 16.90 -13.77 -0.60
CA ASN A 121 17.02 -12.93 -1.78
C ASN A 121 15.93 -13.21 -2.83
N THR A 122 14.76 -13.62 -2.40
CA THR A 122 13.60 -13.78 -3.28
C THR A 122 13.01 -12.42 -3.62
N SER A 123 12.66 -12.20 -4.88
CA SER A 123 11.98 -10.98 -5.29
C SER A 123 10.56 -10.97 -4.72
N PRO A 124 10.19 -9.99 -3.87
CA PRO A 124 8.82 -9.89 -3.39
C PRO A 124 7.88 -9.58 -4.55
N LEU A 125 6.65 -10.07 -4.46
CA LEU A 125 5.62 -9.71 -5.44
C LEU A 125 5.48 -8.19 -5.54
N PRO A 126 5.31 -7.64 -6.75
CA PRO A 126 5.04 -6.22 -6.93
C PRO A 126 3.81 -5.80 -6.12
N LYS A 127 3.91 -4.67 -5.41
CA LYS A 127 2.80 -4.16 -4.60
C LYS A 127 1.53 -3.94 -5.42
N SER A 128 1.67 -3.52 -6.69
CA SER A 128 0.56 -3.36 -7.61
C SER A 128 -0.23 -4.66 -7.80
N LEU A 129 0.48 -5.78 -8.00
CA LEU A 129 -0.17 -7.09 -8.12
C LEU A 129 -0.89 -7.48 -6.82
N ILE A 130 -0.22 -7.34 -5.67
CA ILE A 130 -0.85 -7.64 -4.37
C ILE A 130 -2.12 -6.80 -4.19
N TYR A 131 -2.06 -5.51 -4.50
CA TYR A 131 -3.19 -4.60 -4.32
C TYR A 131 -4.35 -4.87 -5.29
N GLU A 132 -4.05 -5.34 -6.49
CA GLU A 132 -5.05 -5.74 -7.48
C GLU A 132 -5.79 -7.03 -7.07
N LEU A 133 -5.16 -7.90 -6.31
CA LEU A 133 -5.76 -9.14 -5.80
C LEU A 133 -6.62 -8.95 -4.53
N LEU A 134 -6.45 -7.83 -3.80
CA LEU A 134 -7.17 -7.60 -2.53
C LEU A 134 -8.70 -7.67 -2.62
N PRO A 135 -9.37 -7.20 -3.70
CA PRO A 135 -10.84 -7.26 -3.81
C PRO A 135 -11.42 -8.66 -3.80
N ALA A 136 -10.63 -9.68 -4.18
CA ALA A 136 -11.06 -11.07 -4.28
C ALA A 136 -10.79 -11.89 -2.99
N VAL A 137 -10.35 -11.23 -1.89
CA VAL A 137 -9.90 -11.93 -0.68
C VAL A 137 -10.68 -11.46 0.55
N ASP A 138 -11.35 -12.38 1.23
CA ASP A 138 -12.00 -12.15 2.52
C ASP A 138 -11.04 -12.37 3.70
N GLY A 139 -11.46 -11.94 4.89
CA GLY A 139 -10.72 -12.21 6.13
C GLY A 139 -9.38 -11.48 6.27
N LEU A 140 -9.17 -10.40 5.52
CA LEU A 140 -7.93 -9.63 5.56
C LEU A 140 -7.70 -8.93 6.92
N PRO A 141 -6.43 -8.75 7.35
CA PRO A 141 -6.10 -7.90 8.49
C PRO A 141 -6.67 -6.48 8.33
N LYS A 142 -7.10 -5.84 9.43
CA LYS A 142 -7.77 -4.51 9.42
C LYS A 142 -7.06 -3.46 8.54
N ARG A 143 -5.73 -3.43 8.54
CA ARG A 143 -4.95 -2.50 7.70
C ARG A 143 -5.13 -2.72 6.19
N LEU A 144 -5.48 -3.94 5.76
CA LEU A 144 -5.69 -4.29 4.35
C LEU A 144 -7.15 -4.14 3.94
N THR A 145 -8.09 -4.15 4.88
CA THR A 145 -9.53 -4.03 4.59
C THR A 145 -9.87 -2.70 3.93
N SER A 146 -9.39 -1.57 4.46
CA SER A 146 -9.60 -0.25 3.82
C SER A 146 -8.95 -0.18 2.45
N ARG A 147 -7.79 -0.83 2.27
CA ARG A 147 -7.13 -0.91 0.97
C ARG A 147 -7.88 -1.84 0.01
N ALA A 148 -8.45 -2.94 0.47
CA ALA A 148 -9.27 -3.83 -0.36
C ALA A 148 -10.50 -3.08 -0.90
N ARG A 149 -11.22 -2.33 -0.07
CA ARG A 149 -12.33 -1.46 -0.51
C ARG A 149 -11.86 -0.43 -1.54
N ALA A 150 -10.72 0.25 -1.28
CA ALA A 150 -10.15 1.19 -2.23
C ALA A 150 -9.75 0.53 -3.55
N ALA A 151 -9.14 -0.66 -3.50
CA ALA A 151 -8.77 -1.43 -4.68
C ALA A 151 -9.99 -1.84 -5.50
N ARG A 152 -11.10 -2.21 -4.84
CA ARG A 152 -12.37 -2.52 -5.51
C ARG A 152 -12.94 -1.32 -6.28
N VAL A 153 -12.97 -0.15 -5.66
CA VAL A 153 -13.39 1.08 -6.34
C VAL A 153 -12.46 1.41 -7.53
N VAL A 154 -11.14 1.24 -7.37
CA VAL A 154 -10.16 1.47 -8.44
C VAL A 154 -10.31 0.46 -9.57
N GLU A 155 -10.67 -0.78 -9.28
CA GLU A 155 -11.00 -1.79 -10.29
C GLU A 155 -12.20 -1.35 -11.14
N LEU A 156 -13.29 -0.90 -10.49
CA LEU A 156 -14.45 -0.35 -11.19
C LEU A 156 -14.05 0.86 -12.06
N LEU A 157 -13.25 1.78 -11.50
CA LEU A 157 -12.76 2.94 -12.25
C LEU A 157 -11.94 2.57 -13.49
N ASN A 158 -11.24 1.44 -13.46
CA ASN A 158 -10.40 1.03 -14.60
C ASN A 158 -11.16 0.20 -15.65
N PHE A 159 -12.15 -0.59 -15.25
CA PHE A 159 -12.74 -1.60 -16.12
C PHE A 159 -14.24 -1.42 -16.41
N ASP A 160 -14.99 -0.70 -15.57
CA ASP A 160 -16.42 -0.43 -15.83
C ASP A 160 -16.59 0.49 -17.05
N ALA A 161 -17.56 0.16 -17.90
CA ALA A 161 -17.83 0.91 -19.13
C ALA A 161 -18.27 2.35 -18.90
N ARG A 162 -18.85 2.65 -17.75
CA ARG A 162 -19.36 3.98 -17.33
C ARG A 162 -18.24 4.90 -16.80
N SER A 163 -17.05 4.35 -16.58
CA SER A 163 -15.95 5.10 -15.97
C SER A 163 -15.31 6.09 -16.92
N SER A 164 -15.10 7.31 -16.46
CA SER A 164 -14.29 8.34 -17.14
C SER A 164 -12.78 8.01 -17.13
N LEU A 165 -12.34 7.11 -16.26
CA LEU A 165 -10.95 6.66 -16.12
C LEU A 165 -10.70 5.28 -16.74
N ARG A 166 -11.68 4.74 -17.47
CA ARG A 166 -11.56 3.39 -18.06
C ARG A 166 -10.28 3.25 -18.88
N GLY A 167 -9.49 2.22 -18.57
CA GLY A 167 -8.22 1.90 -19.24
C GLY A 167 -7.08 2.88 -18.96
N GLN A 168 -7.29 3.94 -18.16
CA GLN A 168 -6.26 4.93 -17.86
C GLN A 168 -5.43 4.62 -16.62
N ILE A 169 -5.85 3.64 -15.80
CA ILE A 169 -5.18 3.30 -14.55
C ILE A 169 -4.17 2.20 -14.80
N LYS A 170 -2.92 2.49 -14.44
CA LYS A 170 -1.81 1.54 -14.59
C LYS A 170 -1.86 0.50 -13.47
N GLN A 171 -2.23 -0.72 -13.82
CA GLN A 171 -2.26 -1.90 -12.98
C GLN A 171 -1.39 -3.00 -13.57
N HIS A 172 -1.22 -4.12 -12.86
CA HIS A 172 -0.48 -5.27 -13.40
C HIS A 172 -1.16 -5.82 -14.67
N THR A 173 -2.49 -5.89 -14.66
CA THR A 173 -3.30 -6.33 -15.81
C THR A 173 -3.54 -5.23 -16.85
N ASN A 174 -3.25 -3.96 -16.52
CA ASN A 174 -3.30 -2.82 -17.45
C ASN A 174 -2.01 -2.00 -17.41
N PRO A 175 -0.89 -2.49 -17.96
CA PRO A 175 0.41 -1.83 -17.89
C PRO A 175 0.51 -0.53 -18.69
N LEU A 176 -0.40 -0.31 -19.65
CA LEU A 176 -0.44 0.87 -20.53
C LEU A 176 -1.12 2.08 -19.88
N GLY A 177 -1.77 1.92 -18.74
CA GLY A 177 -2.37 3.02 -18.00
C GLY A 177 -1.33 4.09 -17.62
N ILE A 178 -1.77 5.35 -17.54
CA ILE A 178 -0.93 6.50 -17.22
C ILE A 178 -1.00 6.89 -15.75
N ILE A 179 -2.12 6.66 -15.09
CA ILE A 179 -2.36 7.01 -13.68
C ILE A 179 -1.96 5.83 -12.82
N GLY A 180 -1.09 6.03 -11.84
CA GLY A 180 -0.72 4.96 -10.91
C GLY A 180 -1.92 4.51 -10.06
N ASP A 181 -2.20 3.20 -10.02
CA ASP A 181 -3.26 2.60 -9.19
C ASP A 181 -3.10 2.95 -7.71
N THR A 182 -1.87 2.91 -7.21
CA THR A 182 -1.55 3.23 -5.81
C THR A 182 -1.89 4.68 -5.44
N ALA A 183 -1.86 5.60 -6.41
CA ALA A 183 -2.25 6.99 -6.19
C ALA A 183 -3.78 7.12 -6.02
N LEU A 184 -4.55 6.46 -6.89
CA LEU A 184 -6.01 6.41 -6.77
C LEU A 184 -6.45 5.64 -5.52
N GLN A 185 -5.85 4.49 -5.22
CA GLN A 185 -6.12 3.78 -3.97
C GLN A 185 -5.86 4.68 -2.75
N LYS A 186 -4.76 5.45 -2.76
CA LYS A 186 -4.46 6.39 -1.66
C LYS A 186 -5.49 7.50 -1.58
N MET A 187 -5.92 8.05 -2.70
CA MET A 187 -6.99 9.03 -2.78
C MET A 187 -8.29 8.48 -2.19
N VAL A 188 -8.73 7.30 -2.63
CA VAL A 188 -9.94 6.63 -2.12
C VAL A 188 -9.81 6.32 -0.63
N MET A 189 -8.66 5.82 -0.16
CA MET A 189 -8.41 5.59 1.28
C MET A 189 -8.50 6.86 2.12
N ASN A 190 -8.02 7.99 1.61
CA ASN A 190 -8.15 9.28 2.29
C ASN A 190 -9.63 9.67 2.40
N SER A 191 -10.40 9.55 1.32
CA SER A 191 -11.83 9.83 1.30
C SER A 191 -12.65 8.84 2.16
N LEU A 192 -12.24 7.57 2.26
CA LEU A 192 -12.79 6.59 3.20
C LEU A 192 -12.48 6.91 4.67
N SER A 193 -11.39 7.62 4.92
CA SER A 193 -11.02 8.04 6.28
C SER A 193 -11.79 9.27 6.73
N ASP A 194 -11.89 10.29 5.88
CA ASP A 194 -12.45 11.61 6.25
C ASP A 194 -13.03 12.39 5.07
N GLY A 195 -13.74 11.74 4.16
CA GLY A 195 -14.34 12.38 2.98
C GLY A 195 -15.67 11.78 2.57
N TYR A 196 -16.06 12.02 1.33
CA TYR A 196 -17.32 11.57 0.77
C TYR A 196 -17.51 10.06 0.80
N CYS A 197 -16.46 9.31 0.46
CA CYS A 197 -16.53 7.84 0.47
C CYS A 197 -16.87 7.30 1.85
N ARG A 198 -16.37 7.92 2.94
CA ARG A 198 -16.73 7.55 4.31
C ARG A 198 -18.23 7.68 4.58
N MET A 199 -18.87 8.71 4.04
CA MET A 199 -20.30 8.96 4.25
C MET A 199 -21.21 7.97 3.56
N VAL A 200 -20.75 7.34 2.49
CA VAL A 200 -21.58 6.46 1.66
C VAL A 200 -21.22 4.98 1.75
N ILE A 201 -19.99 4.62 2.09
CA ILE A 201 -19.43 3.27 1.93
C ILE A 201 -20.14 2.16 2.72
N GLU A 202 -20.76 2.50 3.85
CA GLU A 202 -21.48 1.53 4.69
C GLU A 202 -22.93 1.33 4.21
N ARG A 203 -23.38 2.02 3.15
CA ARG A 203 -24.67 1.80 2.52
C ARG A 203 -24.59 0.60 1.58
N GLU A 204 -25.72 -0.04 1.31
CA GLU A 204 -25.80 -1.19 0.39
C GLU A 204 -25.19 -0.91 -1.00
N ASP A 205 -25.36 0.33 -1.49
CA ASP A 205 -24.82 0.83 -2.76
C ASP A 205 -23.56 1.71 -2.58
N GLY A 206 -22.87 1.61 -1.46
CA GLY A 206 -21.78 2.54 -1.08
C GLY A 206 -20.57 2.48 -1.99
N GLU A 207 -20.19 1.29 -2.48
CA GLU A 207 -19.10 1.16 -3.45
C GLU A 207 -19.47 1.77 -4.79
N GLU A 208 -20.69 1.53 -5.26
CA GLU A 208 -21.22 2.10 -6.50
C GLU A 208 -21.30 3.63 -6.43
N LYS A 209 -21.79 4.19 -5.33
CA LYS A 209 -21.81 5.64 -5.12
C LYS A 209 -20.42 6.27 -5.09
N SER A 210 -19.47 5.60 -4.44
CA SER A 210 -18.07 6.03 -4.41
C SER A 210 -17.47 6.01 -5.82
N PHE A 211 -17.68 4.94 -6.57
CA PHE A 211 -17.24 4.80 -7.95
C PHE A 211 -17.82 5.90 -8.84
N LEU A 212 -19.14 6.10 -8.82
CA LEU A 212 -19.80 7.12 -9.67
C LEU A 212 -19.33 8.53 -9.35
N ALA A 213 -19.25 8.89 -8.08
CA ALA A 213 -18.79 10.23 -7.68
C ALA A 213 -17.35 10.50 -8.14
N ILE A 214 -16.44 9.54 -7.99
CA ILE A 214 -15.05 9.68 -8.44
C ILE A 214 -14.99 9.75 -9.97
N SER A 215 -15.74 8.90 -10.66
CA SER A 215 -15.80 8.92 -12.12
C SER A 215 -16.31 10.25 -12.66
N GLU A 216 -17.42 10.77 -12.13
CA GLU A 216 -17.97 12.09 -12.50
C GLU A 216 -17.01 13.23 -12.20
N PHE A 217 -16.35 13.18 -11.04
CA PHE A 217 -15.34 14.17 -10.69
C PHE A 217 -14.19 14.19 -11.70
N PHE A 218 -13.62 13.02 -12.03
CA PHE A 218 -12.53 12.97 -13.02
C PHE A 218 -13.00 13.26 -14.45
N ALA A 219 -14.26 13.01 -14.80
CA ALA A 219 -14.82 13.52 -16.05
C ALA A 219 -14.77 15.04 -16.12
N ALA A 220 -15.15 15.72 -15.02
CA ALA A 220 -15.07 17.16 -14.92
C ALA A 220 -13.62 17.68 -14.92
N VAL A 221 -12.70 16.97 -14.25
CA VAL A 221 -11.25 17.30 -14.28
C VAL A 221 -10.70 17.23 -15.69
N GLN A 222 -11.04 16.17 -16.46
CA GLN A 222 -10.60 16.00 -17.83
C GLN A 222 -11.16 17.06 -18.79
N ASP A 223 -12.37 17.53 -18.52
CA ASP A 223 -13.00 18.58 -19.30
C ASP A 223 -12.36 19.95 -19.02
N VAL A 224 -12.27 20.34 -17.74
CA VAL A 224 -11.73 21.64 -17.31
C VAL A 224 -10.22 21.75 -17.58
N PHE A 225 -9.46 20.72 -17.32
CA PHE A 225 -8.00 20.71 -17.46
C PHE A 225 -7.54 19.88 -18.67
N LYS A 226 -8.27 19.91 -19.75
CA LYS A 226 -8.01 19.09 -20.94
C LYS A 226 -6.55 19.21 -21.44
N SER A 227 -6.01 20.42 -21.46
CA SER A 227 -4.63 20.69 -21.88
C SER A 227 -3.56 20.15 -20.96
N ALA A 228 -3.89 19.85 -19.68
CA ALA A 228 -2.97 19.27 -18.71
C ALA A 228 -3.19 17.75 -18.51
N TRP A 229 -4.27 17.20 -19.13
CA TRP A 229 -4.60 15.78 -19.00
C TRP A 229 -4.28 15.01 -20.28
N VAL A 230 -4.82 15.44 -21.42
CA VAL A 230 -4.76 14.69 -22.68
C VAL A 230 -3.34 14.69 -23.25
N GLY A 231 -2.81 13.50 -23.52
CA GLY A 231 -1.46 13.32 -24.08
C GLY A 231 -0.33 13.47 -23.05
N HIS A 232 -0.67 13.68 -21.78
CA HIS A 232 0.31 13.82 -20.71
C HIS A 232 0.57 12.52 -19.95
N THR A 233 1.75 12.46 -19.35
CA THR A 233 2.22 11.41 -18.46
C THR A 233 2.54 12.03 -17.09
N PRO A 234 2.76 11.23 -16.02
CA PRO A 234 3.19 11.76 -14.73
C PRO A 234 4.51 12.57 -14.77
N ARG A 235 5.30 12.44 -15.83
CA ARG A 235 6.54 13.21 -16.02
C ARG A 235 6.27 14.59 -16.63
N THR A 236 5.23 14.74 -17.43
CA THR A 236 4.91 15.95 -18.20
C THR A 236 3.76 16.76 -17.62
N SER A 237 2.95 16.16 -16.74
CA SER A 237 1.89 16.86 -15.99
C SER A 237 1.81 16.40 -14.54
N ARG A 238 1.72 17.36 -13.63
CA ARG A 238 1.48 17.09 -12.22
C ARG A 238 0.02 16.73 -11.92
N LEU A 239 -0.91 17.02 -12.84
CA LEU A 239 -2.31 16.63 -12.70
C LEU A 239 -2.49 15.11 -12.74
N VAL A 240 -1.83 14.43 -13.68
CA VAL A 240 -1.85 12.95 -13.80
C VAL A 240 -0.77 12.26 -12.96
N HIS A 241 0.08 13.02 -12.27
CA HIS A 241 1.04 12.51 -11.31
C HIS A 241 0.37 12.15 -9.98
N SER A 242 0.95 11.24 -9.22
CA SER A 242 0.38 10.77 -7.94
C SER A 242 0.01 11.90 -6.98
N ALA A 243 0.84 12.94 -6.88
CA ALA A 243 0.55 14.09 -6.03
C ALA A 243 -0.71 14.86 -6.49
N GLY A 244 -0.86 15.05 -7.80
CA GLY A 244 -2.05 15.69 -8.38
C GLY A 244 -3.32 14.88 -8.14
N ILE A 245 -3.28 13.59 -8.46
CA ILE A 245 -4.43 12.68 -8.24
C ILE A 245 -4.88 12.69 -6.78
N ILE A 246 -3.94 12.55 -5.82
CA ILE A 246 -4.27 12.54 -4.40
C ILE A 246 -4.82 13.90 -3.96
N SER A 247 -4.21 15.00 -4.40
CA SER A 247 -4.66 16.34 -4.02
C SER A 247 -6.02 16.69 -4.62
N MET A 248 -6.31 16.24 -5.84
CA MET A 248 -7.64 16.40 -6.44
C MET A 248 -8.72 15.60 -5.70
N GLY A 249 -8.36 14.52 -5.01
CA GLY A 249 -9.28 13.80 -4.13
C GLY A 249 -9.79 14.68 -2.98
N TYR A 250 -8.93 15.46 -2.35
CA TYR A 250 -9.35 16.42 -1.32
C TYR A 250 -10.25 17.54 -1.89
N VAL A 251 -10.01 17.94 -3.15
CA VAL A 251 -10.90 18.87 -3.86
C VAL A 251 -12.27 18.25 -4.08
N MET A 252 -12.33 17.00 -4.49
CA MET A 252 -13.59 16.25 -4.64
C MET A 252 -14.35 16.22 -3.31
N ASP A 253 -13.71 15.78 -2.24
CA ASP A 253 -14.33 15.68 -0.92
C ASP A 253 -14.89 17.03 -0.45
N GLN A 254 -14.13 18.12 -0.62
CA GLN A 254 -14.56 19.49 -0.31
C GLN A 254 -15.81 19.91 -1.10
N LEU A 255 -15.90 19.54 -2.37
CA LEU A 255 -17.08 19.85 -3.19
C LEU A 255 -18.27 18.98 -2.80
N CYS A 256 -18.06 17.75 -2.37
CA CYS A 256 -19.12 16.86 -1.91
C CYS A 256 -19.74 17.26 -0.56
N GLU A 257 -19.05 18.05 0.29
CA GLU A 257 -19.58 18.57 1.56
C GLU A 257 -20.85 19.43 1.39
N THR A 258 -21.07 19.96 0.20
CA THR A 258 -22.25 20.82 -0.08
C THR A 258 -23.57 20.06 -0.20
N GLY A 259 -23.55 18.71 -0.22
CA GLY A 259 -24.74 17.84 -0.23
C GLY A 259 -25.61 17.91 -1.50
N ARG A 260 -25.11 18.48 -2.60
CA ARG A 260 -25.84 18.66 -3.88
C ARG A 260 -25.47 17.59 -4.91
N PRO A 261 -26.26 17.42 -6.00
CA PRO A 261 -25.90 16.58 -7.13
C PRO A 261 -24.51 16.91 -7.66
N LEU A 262 -23.70 15.89 -7.90
CA LEU A 262 -22.25 16.02 -7.94
C LEU A 262 -21.71 16.59 -9.27
N ALA A 263 -22.20 16.13 -10.43
CA ALA A 263 -21.57 16.46 -11.71
C ALA A 263 -21.51 17.96 -12.07
N PRO A 264 -22.60 18.76 -12.00
CA PRO A 264 -22.52 20.20 -12.29
C PRO A 264 -21.64 20.96 -11.29
N LEU A 265 -21.69 20.55 -10.01
CA LEU A 265 -20.92 21.17 -8.94
C LEU A 265 -19.42 20.97 -9.13
N PHE A 266 -18.99 19.79 -9.53
CA PHE A 266 -17.59 19.50 -9.83
C PHE A 266 -17.05 20.42 -10.91
N LYS A 267 -17.75 20.56 -12.02
CA LYS A 267 -17.33 21.45 -13.12
C LYS A 267 -17.26 22.91 -12.66
N LEU A 268 -18.26 23.38 -11.91
CA LEU A 268 -18.29 24.74 -11.37
C LEU A 268 -17.12 25.01 -10.42
N GLY A 269 -16.87 24.09 -9.49
CA GLY A 269 -15.78 24.21 -8.53
C GLY A 269 -14.40 24.18 -9.20
N LEU A 270 -14.20 23.24 -10.14
CA LEU A 270 -12.92 23.10 -10.85
C LEU A 270 -12.58 24.29 -11.73
N LYS A 271 -13.57 24.95 -12.36
CA LYS A 271 -13.35 26.20 -13.12
C LYS A 271 -12.73 27.31 -12.28
N LYS A 272 -12.94 27.32 -10.96
CA LYS A 272 -12.31 28.29 -10.05
C LYS A 272 -10.78 28.12 -9.95
N LEU A 273 -10.28 26.97 -10.32
CA LEU A 273 -8.85 26.64 -10.33
C LEU A 273 -8.18 26.99 -11.66
N GLU A 274 -8.93 27.26 -12.74
CA GLU A 274 -8.38 27.64 -14.04
C GLU A 274 -7.54 28.92 -13.91
N GLY A 275 -6.39 28.96 -14.57
CA GLY A 275 -5.44 30.06 -14.52
C GLY A 275 -4.71 30.25 -13.17
N ARG A 276 -5.07 29.45 -12.15
CA ARG A 276 -4.45 29.49 -10.81
C ARG A 276 -3.59 28.25 -10.52
N THR A 277 -3.48 27.33 -11.46
CA THR A 277 -2.74 26.07 -11.32
C THR A 277 -1.62 25.99 -12.35
N ALA A 278 -0.55 25.28 -12.01
CA ALA A 278 0.63 25.09 -12.85
C ALA A 278 0.92 23.59 -13.03
N TRP A 279 -0.01 22.89 -13.69
CA TRP A 279 0.09 21.43 -13.88
C TRP A 279 1.19 21.00 -14.84
N THR A 280 1.52 21.85 -15.84
CA THR A 280 2.49 21.56 -16.91
C THR A 280 3.49 22.70 -17.08
N ALA A 281 4.59 22.45 -17.80
CA ALA A 281 5.62 23.44 -18.07
C ALA A 281 5.11 24.73 -18.71
N GLY A 282 4.04 24.66 -19.53
CA GLY A 282 3.44 25.81 -20.20
C GLY A 282 2.53 26.67 -19.34
N GLN A 283 2.21 26.24 -18.11
CA GLN A 283 1.26 26.94 -17.23
C GLN A 283 1.95 27.77 -16.13
N GLY A 284 3.27 27.95 -16.19
CA GLY A 284 4.01 28.80 -15.25
C GLY A 284 4.44 28.11 -13.96
N GLN A 285 4.17 28.75 -12.84
CA GLN A 285 4.66 28.36 -11.51
C GLN A 285 3.52 28.31 -10.49
N TRP A 286 3.68 27.46 -9.49
CA TRP A 286 2.79 27.45 -8.33
C TRP A 286 3.08 28.65 -7.42
N ASN A 287 2.04 29.38 -7.05
CA ASN A 287 2.13 30.49 -6.11
C ASN A 287 1.50 30.10 -4.76
N PHE A 288 2.24 29.31 -3.98
CA PHE A 288 1.82 28.91 -2.64
C PHE A 288 2.05 30.02 -1.62
N GLN A 289 1.38 29.95 -0.47
CA GLN A 289 1.68 30.88 0.65
C GLN A 289 3.12 30.75 1.13
N SER A 290 3.69 29.55 1.03
CA SER A 290 5.08 29.25 1.40
C SER A 290 6.12 29.70 0.36
N GLY A 291 5.69 30.34 -0.74
CA GLY A 291 6.53 30.82 -1.81
C GLY A 291 6.24 30.21 -3.18
N ILE A 292 6.93 30.72 -4.17
CA ILE A 292 6.78 30.29 -5.58
C ILE A 292 7.57 29.00 -5.80
N ARG A 293 6.97 28.03 -6.50
CA ARG A 293 7.62 26.78 -6.88
C ARG A 293 7.41 26.47 -8.36
N PRO A 294 8.42 25.91 -9.06
CA PRO A 294 8.26 25.42 -10.42
C PRO A 294 7.12 24.39 -10.53
N TRP A 295 6.50 24.31 -11.72
CA TRP A 295 5.40 23.37 -11.97
C TRP A 295 5.70 21.92 -11.57
N ASN A 296 6.94 21.47 -11.76
CA ASN A 296 7.40 20.09 -11.49
C ASN A 296 7.98 19.87 -10.08
N ALA A 297 8.03 20.88 -9.24
CA ALA A 297 8.57 20.77 -7.87
C ALA A 297 7.72 19.89 -6.95
N ILE A 298 6.43 19.76 -7.24
CA ILE A 298 5.51 18.94 -6.44
C ILE A 298 5.78 17.46 -6.71
N GLN A 299 6.16 16.74 -5.66
CA GLN A 299 6.46 15.31 -5.71
C GLN A 299 5.44 14.50 -4.89
N ASN A 300 5.53 13.17 -4.98
CA ASN A 300 4.68 12.26 -4.20
C ASN A 300 5.19 12.13 -2.76
N LEU A 301 5.37 13.25 -2.08
CA LEU A 301 5.76 13.37 -0.68
C LEU A 301 4.60 13.94 0.12
N TYR A 302 4.47 13.53 1.38
CA TYR A 302 3.37 13.96 2.25
C TYR A 302 3.27 15.51 2.33
N GLY A 303 4.39 16.19 2.55
CA GLY A 303 4.43 17.65 2.64
C GLY A 303 4.00 18.35 1.35
N ASP A 304 4.40 17.85 0.17
CA ASP A 304 4.04 18.42 -1.11
C ASP A 304 2.55 18.21 -1.43
N ILE A 305 2.04 17.02 -1.14
CA ILE A 305 0.62 16.70 -1.29
C ILE A 305 -0.21 17.60 -0.38
N HIS A 306 0.21 17.82 0.87
CA HIS A 306 -0.49 18.67 1.83
C HIS A 306 -0.52 20.13 1.37
N VAL A 307 0.63 20.70 0.97
CA VAL A 307 0.72 22.07 0.45
C VAL A 307 -0.15 22.25 -0.79
N LEU A 308 -0.15 21.29 -1.71
CA LEU A 308 -0.98 21.35 -2.92
C LEU A 308 -2.47 21.23 -2.59
N SER A 309 -2.86 20.29 -1.74
CA SER A 309 -4.24 20.09 -1.32
C SER A 309 -4.82 21.33 -0.63
N ASP A 310 -4.08 21.90 0.32
CA ASP A 310 -4.47 23.12 1.02
C ASP A 310 -4.63 24.32 0.08
N TYR A 311 -3.70 24.43 -0.88
CA TYR A 311 -3.78 25.49 -1.89
C TYR A 311 -5.06 25.39 -2.72
N LEU A 312 -5.36 24.21 -3.26
CA LEU A 312 -6.51 23.98 -4.12
C LEU A 312 -7.83 24.12 -3.36
N THR A 313 -7.96 23.47 -2.21
CA THR A 313 -9.19 23.52 -1.39
C THR A 313 -9.48 24.92 -0.85
N ARG A 314 -8.45 25.70 -0.51
CA ARG A 314 -8.61 27.08 -0.07
C ARG A 314 -9.15 28.00 -1.16
N ILE A 315 -8.72 27.84 -2.42
CA ILE A 315 -9.27 28.62 -3.53
C ILE A 315 -10.77 28.35 -3.65
N ILE A 316 -11.14 27.06 -3.60
CA ILE A 316 -12.54 26.65 -3.70
C ILE A 316 -13.36 27.21 -2.54
N ARG A 317 -12.91 27.08 -1.29
CA ARG A 317 -13.62 27.58 -0.10
C ARG A 317 -13.87 29.08 -0.17
N LYS A 318 -12.87 29.89 -0.51
CA LYS A 318 -12.99 31.36 -0.59
C LYS A 318 -14.07 31.76 -1.59
N ASP A 319 -14.05 31.14 -2.77
CA ASP A 319 -14.97 31.53 -3.83
C ASP A 319 -16.41 31.05 -3.55
N PHE A 320 -16.60 29.93 -2.86
CA PHE A 320 -17.93 29.47 -2.41
C PHE A 320 -18.50 30.36 -1.29
N THR A 321 -17.66 30.82 -0.37
CA THR A 321 -18.06 31.74 0.70
C THR A 321 -18.45 33.12 0.12
N ALA A 322 -17.68 33.65 -0.83
CA ALA A 322 -17.98 34.90 -1.52
C ALA A 322 -19.31 34.83 -2.30
N ALA A 323 -19.56 33.73 -3.02
CA ALA A 323 -20.82 33.52 -3.74
C ALA A 323 -22.04 33.39 -2.81
N ARG A 324 -21.85 32.84 -1.59
CA ARG A 324 -22.91 32.80 -0.58
C ARG A 324 -23.24 34.21 -0.03
N LEU A 325 -22.20 34.97 0.28
CA LEU A 325 -22.36 36.37 0.78
C LEU A 325 -22.99 37.28 -0.28
N SER A 326 -22.66 37.15 -1.58
CA SER A 326 -23.32 37.93 -2.64
C SER A 326 -24.78 37.52 -2.82
N ALA A 327 -25.10 36.21 -2.75
CA ALA A 327 -26.50 35.76 -2.85
C ALA A 327 -27.36 36.14 -1.63
N GLU A 328 -26.76 36.35 -0.45
CA GLU A 328 -27.44 36.86 0.75
C GLU A 328 -27.60 38.39 0.74
N CYS A 329 -26.80 39.14 -0.04
CA CYS A 329 -26.94 40.56 -0.22
C CYS A 329 -27.96 40.93 -1.32
N ASP A 330 -28.24 40.03 -2.25
CA ASP A 330 -29.20 40.22 -3.36
C ASP A 330 -30.60 39.66 -3.04
N ALA A 331 -30.78 39.08 -1.83
CA ALA A 331 -32.08 38.60 -1.31
C ALA A 331 -32.63 39.51 -0.22
#